data_6f45755d2933504bf88b9f7913da14a7
#
_entry.id   6f45755d2933504bf88b9f7913da14a7
#
_cell.length_a   1.000
_cell.length_b   1.000
_cell.length_c   1.000
_cell.angle_alpha   90.00
_cell.angle_beta   90.00
_cell.angle_gamma   90.00
#
_symmetry.space_group_name_H-M   'P 1'
#
loop_
_entity.id
_entity.type
_entity.pdbx_description
1 polymer ?
#
loop_
_entity_poly.entity_id
_entity_poly.type
_entity_poly.pdbx_seq_one_letter_code
_entity_poly.pdbx_strand_id
1 'polypeptide(L)'
;KWHLGEVAGRFPTDQGFDEWYGIANTTDESTYSAGFQFDPEAVETPHILSSKKGQIPKEVKVYDREARREIDSDLTDRAIEFMKRSVKNDKPFFAYIPYTQVHLPTIPHPDFEDATGNGRWADVLTEVDSRAGQILDAIDDLGVRDNTIFIWMSENGPEEIYPHHGTSGPWRGTYFTALEGSLRTPFLIRWPGKIKAGSRHNEIMHITDLYPTLATIAGATVPDDRTIDGLDQGDFLTGKNEQSAREGFPVYNGDTFQAYKWRNWKLHFKTQETMRSVIEQPGMPRVYNLLTDPKELYDLVEHGGRDGEDNFWVMPAVMKLVMEHYRSLAVEPPIPLGTPDPYKP
;
A
#
# COMPACT_ATOMS: atom_id res chain seq x y z
N LYS A 1 3.77 -10.85 -0.32
CA LYS A 1 5.07 -10.54 -0.91
C LYS A 1 5.85 -9.52 -0.07
N TRP A 2 7.19 -9.58 -0.08
CA TRP A 2 8.03 -8.60 0.62
C TRP A 2 8.32 -7.36 -0.24
N HIS A 3 8.89 -7.55 -1.40
CA HIS A 3 9.15 -6.54 -2.44
C HIS A 3 10.03 -5.35 -1.99
N LEU A 4 10.86 -5.55 -0.95
CA LEU A 4 11.79 -4.53 -0.42
C LEU A 4 13.25 -5.00 -0.45
N GLY A 5 13.56 -5.95 -1.32
CA GLY A 5 14.89 -6.51 -1.56
C GLY A 5 14.97 -8.01 -1.27
N GLU A 6 15.76 -8.69 -2.10
CA GLU A 6 15.89 -10.16 -2.14
C GLU A 6 17.32 -10.65 -1.93
N VAL A 7 18.17 -9.80 -1.35
CA VAL A 7 19.56 -10.15 -1.01
C VAL A 7 19.79 -10.14 0.50
N ALA A 8 20.84 -10.77 0.96
CA ALA A 8 21.24 -10.77 2.36
C ALA A 8 21.31 -9.33 2.91
N GLY A 9 20.78 -9.12 4.11
CA GLY A 9 20.61 -7.81 4.72
C GLY A 9 19.31 -7.07 4.34
N ARG A 10 18.53 -7.59 3.39
CA ARG A 10 17.26 -6.99 2.93
C ARG A 10 16.02 -7.81 3.22
N PHE A 11 16.17 -9.07 3.60
CA PHE A 11 15.02 -9.92 3.92
C PHE A 11 14.27 -9.44 5.17
N PRO A 12 12.98 -9.77 5.36
CA PRO A 12 12.20 -9.37 6.53
C PRO A 12 12.89 -9.69 7.86
N THR A 13 13.52 -10.85 7.95
CA THR A 13 14.24 -11.29 9.17
C THR A 13 15.55 -10.52 9.43
N ASP A 14 16.07 -9.81 8.44
CA ASP A 14 17.17 -8.84 8.58
C ASP A 14 16.66 -7.47 9.03
N GLN A 15 15.36 -7.19 8.81
CA GLN A 15 14.71 -5.92 9.11
C GLN A 15 13.87 -5.95 10.39
N GLY A 16 14.11 -6.89 11.28
CA GLY A 16 13.55 -6.93 12.63
C GLY A 16 12.43 -7.95 12.85
N PHE A 17 11.91 -8.61 11.81
CA PHE A 17 10.94 -9.68 11.97
C PHE A 17 11.58 -10.96 12.51
N ASP A 18 10.89 -11.66 13.41
CA ASP A 18 11.38 -12.91 13.99
C ASP A 18 11.21 -14.11 13.06
N GLU A 19 10.15 -14.10 12.24
CA GLU A 19 9.82 -15.16 11.29
C GLU A 19 9.34 -14.54 9.97
N TRP A 20 9.63 -15.22 8.87
CA TRP A 20 9.13 -14.86 7.55
C TRP A 20 8.81 -16.11 6.72
N TYR A 21 7.72 -16.00 5.96
CA TYR A 21 7.32 -16.96 4.93
C TYR A 21 6.66 -16.18 3.79
N GLY A 22 7.06 -16.41 2.54
CA GLY A 22 6.48 -15.74 1.38
C GLY A 22 7.46 -15.65 0.22
N ILE A 23 7.17 -14.74 -0.71
CA ILE A 23 8.01 -14.42 -1.86
C ILE A 23 8.77 -13.12 -1.61
N ALA A 24 10.03 -13.08 -2.05
CA ALA A 24 10.89 -11.91 -1.85
C ALA A 24 10.55 -10.77 -2.82
N ASN A 25 10.16 -11.09 -4.03
CA ASN A 25 9.92 -10.16 -5.11
C ASN A 25 8.41 -10.07 -5.46
N THR A 26 8.00 -10.21 -6.71
CA THR A 26 6.65 -9.93 -7.17
C THR A 26 5.85 -11.18 -7.56
N THR A 27 4.53 -11.06 -7.59
CA THR A 27 3.62 -12.20 -7.79
C THR A 27 3.60 -12.71 -9.22
N ASP A 28 3.89 -11.87 -10.20
CA ASP A 28 3.93 -12.22 -11.64
C ASP A 28 5.09 -13.16 -11.99
N GLU A 29 6.09 -13.31 -11.12
CA GLU A 29 7.14 -14.32 -11.27
C GLU A 29 6.58 -15.75 -11.41
N SER A 30 5.45 -16.06 -10.78
CA SER A 30 4.77 -17.36 -10.92
C SER A 30 4.29 -17.68 -12.34
N THR A 31 4.18 -16.68 -13.21
CA THR A 31 3.73 -16.91 -14.60
C THR A 31 4.84 -17.39 -15.52
N TYR A 32 6.03 -16.82 -15.40
CA TYR A 32 7.12 -17.22 -16.28
C TYR A 32 7.81 -18.51 -15.84
N SER A 33 7.89 -18.83 -14.55
CA SER A 33 8.44 -20.09 -14.07
C SER A 33 7.69 -21.33 -14.58
N ALA A 34 6.40 -21.18 -14.92
CA ALA A 34 5.59 -22.19 -15.58
C ALA A 34 5.54 -22.03 -17.12
N GLY A 35 6.28 -21.09 -17.68
CA GLY A 35 6.28 -20.78 -19.10
C GLY A 35 6.99 -21.85 -19.94
N PHE A 36 6.44 -22.20 -21.10
CA PHE A 36 7.01 -23.19 -22.01
C PHE A 36 8.47 -22.92 -22.45
N GLN A 37 8.85 -21.63 -22.49
CA GLN A 37 10.20 -21.20 -22.92
C GLN A 37 11.01 -20.62 -21.75
N PHE A 38 10.63 -20.90 -20.52
CA PHE A 38 11.38 -20.45 -19.36
C PHE A 38 12.76 -21.11 -19.35
N ASP A 39 13.79 -20.30 -19.22
CA ASP A 39 15.18 -20.72 -19.17
C ASP A 39 15.76 -20.45 -17.75
N PRO A 40 15.86 -21.50 -16.93
CA PRO A 40 16.37 -21.36 -15.56
C PRO A 40 17.90 -21.09 -15.49
N GLU A 41 18.63 -21.21 -16.61
CA GLU A 41 20.04 -20.82 -16.70
C GLU A 41 20.17 -19.29 -16.93
N ALA A 42 19.17 -18.67 -17.56
CA ALA A 42 19.16 -17.23 -17.79
C ALA A 42 18.57 -16.43 -16.62
N VAL A 43 17.57 -16.97 -15.93
CA VAL A 43 16.89 -16.34 -14.79
C VAL A 43 16.66 -17.37 -13.70
N GLU A 44 17.02 -17.03 -12.46
CA GLU A 44 16.78 -17.89 -11.31
C GLU A 44 15.30 -18.27 -11.15
N THR A 45 15.05 -19.55 -10.88
CA THR A 45 13.68 -20.01 -10.63
C THR A 45 13.14 -19.42 -9.33
N PRO A 46 12.00 -18.69 -9.35
CA PRO A 46 11.46 -18.09 -8.14
C PRO A 46 10.94 -19.14 -7.16
N HIS A 47 11.18 -18.92 -5.88
CA HIS A 47 10.77 -19.83 -4.81
C HIS A 47 9.98 -19.08 -3.73
N ILE A 48 9.07 -19.80 -3.07
CA ILE A 48 8.56 -19.40 -1.77
C ILE A 48 9.66 -19.69 -0.75
N LEU A 49 9.97 -18.68 0.05
CA LEU A 49 11.05 -18.70 1.03
C LEU A 49 10.51 -18.74 2.46
N SER A 50 11.32 -19.26 3.38
CA SER A 50 11.05 -19.19 4.81
C SER A 50 12.33 -18.93 5.58
N SER A 51 12.27 -18.05 6.58
CA SER A 51 13.41 -17.79 7.47
C SER A 51 12.97 -17.47 8.89
N LYS A 52 13.93 -17.53 9.81
CA LYS A 52 13.85 -17.00 11.16
C LYS A 52 14.99 -16.00 11.36
N LYS A 53 14.81 -15.08 12.29
CA LYS A 53 15.83 -14.07 12.64
C LYS A 53 17.21 -14.70 12.83
N GLY A 54 18.19 -14.14 12.14
CA GLY A 54 19.57 -14.62 12.17
C GLY A 54 19.84 -15.87 11.31
N GLN A 55 18.90 -16.29 10.47
CA GLN A 55 19.05 -17.41 9.54
C GLN A 55 18.94 -16.93 8.09
N ILE A 56 19.70 -17.56 7.21
CA ILE A 56 19.55 -17.38 5.76
C ILE A 56 18.20 -17.99 5.34
N PRO A 57 17.40 -17.29 4.50
CA PRO A 57 16.18 -17.84 3.95
C PRO A 57 16.39 -19.16 3.22
N LYS A 58 15.47 -20.08 3.42
CA LYS A 58 15.46 -21.39 2.76
C LYS A 58 14.34 -21.46 1.76
N GLU A 59 14.61 -22.05 0.62
CA GLU A 59 13.60 -22.40 -0.37
C GLU A 59 12.65 -23.46 0.19
N VAL A 60 11.35 -23.24 0.03
CA VAL A 60 10.31 -24.16 0.47
C VAL A 60 9.71 -24.91 -0.71
N LYS A 61 9.29 -24.19 -1.74
CA LYS A 61 8.76 -24.75 -2.99
C LYS A 61 8.94 -23.75 -4.13
N VAL A 62 9.00 -24.24 -5.36
CA VAL A 62 8.97 -23.38 -6.56
C VAL A 62 7.71 -22.51 -6.52
N TYR A 63 7.86 -21.25 -6.86
CA TYR A 63 6.75 -20.33 -6.98
C TYR A 63 6.24 -20.32 -8.43
N ASP A 64 5.37 -21.26 -8.74
CA ASP A 64 4.66 -21.40 -10.02
C ASP A 64 3.18 -21.02 -9.87
N ARG A 65 2.38 -21.27 -10.91
CA ARG A 65 0.94 -20.94 -10.90
C ARG A 65 0.14 -21.71 -9.85
N GLU A 66 0.52 -22.94 -9.55
CA GLU A 66 -0.16 -23.73 -8.51
C GLU A 66 0.21 -23.19 -7.12
N ALA A 67 1.49 -22.91 -6.90
CA ALA A 67 1.92 -22.25 -5.66
C ALA A 67 1.27 -20.86 -5.48
N ARG A 68 1.02 -20.14 -6.59
CA ARG A 68 0.29 -18.86 -6.59
C ARG A 68 -1.15 -18.98 -6.12
N ARG A 69 -1.83 -20.07 -6.43
CA ARG A 69 -3.20 -20.34 -5.96
C ARG A 69 -3.28 -20.59 -4.46
N GLU A 70 -2.25 -21.20 -3.90
CA GLU A 70 -2.22 -21.71 -2.52
C GLU A 70 -1.64 -20.71 -1.51
N ILE A 71 -0.77 -19.80 -1.96
CA ILE A 71 0.10 -19.02 -1.08
C ILE A 71 -0.69 -18.18 -0.05
N ASP A 72 -1.82 -17.58 -0.41
CA ASP A 72 -2.57 -16.72 0.50
C ASP A 72 -3.31 -17.54 1.57
N SER A 73 -3.66 -18.79 1.27
CA SER A 73 -4.08 -19.78 2.27
C SER A 73 -2.95 -20.12 3.23
N ASP A 74 -1.78 -20.48 2.70
CA ASP A 74 -0.58 -20.78 3.50
C ASP A 74 -0.21 -19.61 4.42
N LEU A 75 -0.28 -18.36 3.91
CA LEU A 75 0.01 -17.15 4.69
C LEU A 75 -0.99 -16.97 5.85
N THR A 76 -2.28 -17.20 5.58
CA THR A 76 -3.34 -17.10 6.60
C THR A 76 -3.12 -18.11 7.72
N ASP A 77 -2.92 -19.37 7.38
CA ASP A 77 -2.72 -20.45 8.34
C ASP A 77 -1.47 -20.20 9.20
N ARG A 78 -0.37 -19.79 8.59
CA ARG A 78 0.88 -19.47 9.31
C ARG A 78 0.74 -18.26 10.22
N ALA A 79 0.01 -17.23 9.79
CA ALA A 79 -0.27 -16.06 10.62
C ALA A 79 -1.11 -16.45 11.84
N ILE A 80 -2.16 -17.26 11.66
CA ILE A 80 -2.98 -17.77 12.76
C ILE A 80 -2.15 -18.62 13.74
N GLU A 81 -1.31 -19.52 13.24
CA GLU A 81 -0.44 -20.33 14.09
C GLU A 81 0.60 -19.48 14.84
N PHE A 82 1.13 -18.42 14.20
CA PHE A 82 2.01 -17.46 14.86
C PHE A 82 1.31 -16.74 16.00
N MET A 83 0.09 -16.23 15.77
CA MET A 83 -0.73 -15.57 16.81
C MET A 83 -1.05 -16.51 17.96
N LYS A 84 -1.47 -17.76 17.68
CA LYS A 84 -1.71 -18.80 18.72
C LYS A 84 -0.48 -19.05 19.58
N ARG A 85 0.68 -19.19 18.96
CA ARG A 85 1.94 -19.39 19.71
C ARG A 85 2.31 -18.18 20.57
N SER A 86 2.09 -16.98 20.05
CA SER A 86 2.39 -15.74 20.77
C SER A 86 1.48 -15.59 22.01
N VAL A 87 0.18 -15.76 21.85
CA VAL A 87 -0.78 -15.72 22.96
C VAL A 87 -0.50 -16.80 23.99
N LYS A 88 -0.24 -18.04 23.57
CA LYS A 88 0.11 -19.16 24.48
C LYS A 88 1.36 -18.84 25.33
N ASN A 89 2.29 -18.07 24.79
CA ASN A 89 3.55 -17.72 25.46
C ASN A 89 3.47 -16.34 26.16
N ASP A 90 2.29 -15.75 26.27
CA ASP A 90 2.07 -14.40 26.85
C ASP A 90 2.98 -13.33 26.23
N LYS A 91 3.13 -13.38 24.91
CA LYS A 91 3.93 -12.42 24.14
C LYS A 91 3.05 -11.58 23.22
N PRO A 92 3.24 -10.26 23.17
CA PRO A 92 2.63 -9.44 22.14
C PRO A 92 3.12 -9.86 20.75
N PHE A 93 2.30 -9.62 19.73
CA PHE A 93 2.69 -9.93 18.35
C PHE A 93 2.46 -8.73 17.43
N PHE A 94 3.29 -8.63 16.39
CA PHE A 94 3.09 -7.80 15.21
C PHE A 94 3.10 -8.74 14.00
N ALA A 95 1.95 -8.89 13.34
CA ALA A 95 1.80 -9.72 12.15
C ALA A 95 1.58 -8.81 10.94
N TYR A 96 2.53 -8.78 10.01
CA TYR A 96 2.43 -8.11 8.72
C TYR A 96 2.13 -9.17 7.66
N ILE A 97 0.92 -9.13 7.09
CA ILE A 97 0.40 -10.17 6.20
C ILE A 97 0.10 -9.53 4.83
N PRO A 98 1.13 -9.26 4.00
CA PRO A 98 0.92 -8.72 2.67
C PRO A 98 0.47 -9.84 1.73
N TYR A 99 -0.85 -10.04 1.63
CA TYR A 99 -1.44 -10.98 0.70
C TYR A 99 -0.98 -10.72 -0.73
N THR A 100 -0.93 -11.78 -1.53
CA THR A 100 -0.53 -11.69 -2.93
C THR A 100 -1.68 -11.27 -3.83
N GLN A 101 -2.92 -11.58 -3.44
CA GLN A 101 -4.13 -11.06 -4.07
C GLN A 101 -4.33 -9.60 -3.64
N VAL A 102 -4.81 -8.74 -4.51
CA VAL A 102 -5.38 -8.96 -5.86
C VAL A 102 -4.40 -8.61 -7.00
N HIS A 103 -3.10 -8.62 -6.76
CA HIS A 103 -2.08 -8.38 -7.79
C HIS A 103 -2.15 -9.48 -8.87
N LEU A 104 -1.79 -9.13 -10.11
CA LEU A 104 -1.68 -10.13 -11.19
C LEU A 104 -0.60 -11.20 -10.88
N PRO A 105 -0.74 -12.43 -11.39
CA PRO A 105 -1.92 -12.96 -12.05
C PRO A 105 -3.04 -13.24 -11.04
N THR A 106 -4.27 -12.81 -11.38
CA THR A 106 -5.45 -13.08 -10.56
C THR A 106 -5.88 -14.53 -10.75
N ILE A 107 -5.29 -15.41 -9.96
CA ILE A 107 -5.55 -16.85 -9.96
C ILE A 107 -6.13 -17.19 -8.58
N PRO A 108 -7.44 -17.43 -8.45
CA PRO A 108 -8.04 -17.72 -7.15
C PRO A 108 -7.63 -19.11 -6.63
N HIS A 109 -7.66 -19.27 -5.33
CA HIS A 109 -7.63 -20.60 -4.70
C HIS A 109 -8.79 -21.46 -5.24
N PRO A 110 -8.66 -22.80 -5.36
CA PRO A 110 -9.72 -23.65 -5.90
C PRO A 110 -11.09 -23.46 -5.25
N ASP A 111 -11.15 -23.17 -3.94
CA ASP A 111 -12.39 -22.94 -3.22
C ASP A 111 -13.14 -21.67 -3.64
N PHE A 112 -12.47 -20.76 -4.33
CA PHE A 112 -13.02 -19.48 -4.77
C PHE A 112 -13.14 -19.37 -6.29
N GLU A 113 -12.74 -20.39 -7.05
CA GLU A 113 -12.86 -20.40 -8.50
C GLU A 113 -14.34 -20.36 -8.91
N ASP A 114 -14.70 -19.38 -9.74
CA ASP A 114 -16.07 -19.09 -10.20
C ASP A 114 -17.08 -18.81 -9.06
N ALA A 115 -16.61 -18.51 -7.84
CA ALA A 115 -17.46 -18.31 -6.67
C ALA A 115 -18.42 -17.13 -6.82
N THR A 116 -18.05 -16.09 -7.57
CA THR A 116 -18.87 -14.87 -7.72
C THR A 116 -19.68 -14.83 -9.01
N GLY A 117 -19.31 -15.60 -10.03
CA GLY A 117 -19.85 -15.47 -11.39
C GLY A 117 -19.51 -14.14 -12.09
N ASN A 118 -18.63 -13.32 -11.49
CA ASN A 118 -18.22 -11.99 -12.00
C ASN A 118 -16.77 -11.96 -12.51
N GLY A 119 -16.18 -13.14 -12.69
CA GLY A 119 -14.81 -13.29 -13.20
C GLY A 119 -13.73 -13.28 -12.11
N ARG A 120 -12.53 -13.67 -12.52
CA ARG A 120 -11.42 -13.98 -11.61
C ARG A 120 -11.03 -12.85 -10.67
N TRP A 121 -11.13 -11.60 -11.10
CA TRP A 121 -10.79 -10.48 -10.23
C TRP A 121 -11.74 -10.38 -9.02
N ALA A 122 -13.05 -10.59 -9.26
CA ALA A 122 -14.03 -10.63 -8.19
C ALA A 122 -13.86 -11.85 -7.28
N ASP A 123 -13.48 -13.00 -7.86
CA ASP A 123 -13.22 -14.21 -7.10
C ASP A 123 -12.02 -14.06 -6.15
N VAL A 124 -10.90 -13.51 -6.63
CA VAL A 124 -9.72 -13.25 -5.78
C VAL A 124 -9.96 -12.14 -4.75
N LEU A 125 -10.83 -11.16 -5.03
CA LEU A 125 -11.24 -10.17 -4.04
C LEU A 125 -12.07 -10.82 -2.92
N THR A 126 -12.96 -11.74 -3.29
CA THR A 126 -13.74 -12.54 -2.32
C THR A 126 -12.84 -13.46 -1.49
N GLU A 127 -11.81 -14.02 -2.10
CA GLU A 127 -10.79 -14.81 -1.39
C GLU A 127 -10.09 -13.97 -0.33
N VAL A 128 -9.53 -12.81 -0.70
CA VAL A 128 -8.79 -12.00 0.28
C VAL A 128 -9.67 -11.45 1.40
N ASP A 129 -10.95 -11.16 1.12
CA ASP A 129 -11.93 -10.79 2.13
C ASP A 129 -12.17 -11.94 3.10
N SER A 130 -12.39 -13.16 2.59
CA SER A 130 -12.53 -14.37 3.41
C SER A 130 -11.29 -14.66 4.27
N ARG A 131 -10.07 -14.51 3.70
CA ARG A 131 -8.83 -14.71 4.46
C ARG A 131 -8.68 -13.66 5.58
N ALA A 132 -9.05 -12.40 5.32
CA ALA A 132 -9.10 -11.37 6.35
C ALA A 132 -10.12 -11.70 7.46
N GLY A 133 -11.29 -12.27 7.10
CA GLY A 133 -12.27 -12.77 8.03
C GLY A 133 -11.70 -13.86 8.95
N GLN A 134 -10.98 -14.84 8.40
CA GLN A 134 -10.32 -15.90 9.18
C GLN A 134 -9.32 -15.36 10.21
N ILE A 135 -8.57 -14.31 9.88
CA ILE A 135 -7.68 -13.62 10.83
C ILE A 135 -8.47 -12.94 11.94
N LEU A 136 -9.58 -12.26 11.60
CA LEU A 136 -10.45 -11.61 12.58
C LEU A 136 -11.08 -12.63 13.54
N ASP A 137 -11.58 -13.74 13.03
CA ASP A 137 -12.15 -14.84 13.82
C ASP A 137 -11.09 -15.42 14.76
N ALA A 138 -9.87 -15.65 14.27
CA ALA A 138 -8.77 -16.17 15.09
C ALA A 138 -8.39 -15.20 16.23
N ILE A 139 -8.40 -13.88 16.00
CA ILE A 139 -8.14 -12.87 17.05
C ILE A 139 -9.26 -12.95 18.12
N ASP A 140 -10.52 -13.11 17.69
CA ASP A 140 -11.66 -13.19 18.60
C ASP A 140 -11.65 -14.50 19.40
N ASP A 141 -11.39 -15.65 18.77
CA ASP A 141 -11.28 -16.98 19.39
C ASP A 141 -10.12 -17.08 20.38
N LEU A 142 -9.02 -16.38 20.13
CA LEU A 142 -7.88 -16.31 21.04
C LEU A 142 -8.13 -15.41 22.26
N GLY A 143 -9.25 -14.71 22.31
CA GLY A 143 -9.62 -13.84 23.44
C GLY A 143 -8.79 -12.55 23.53
N VAL A 144 -8.11 -12.15 22.46
CA VAL A 144 -7.24 -10.95 22.44
C VAL A 144 -7.84 -9.78 21.65
N ARG A 145 -9.09 -9.89 21.26
CA ARG A 145 -9.84 -8.91 20.44
C ARG A 145 -9.68 -7.47 20.94
N ASP A 146 -9.90 -7.23 22.23
CA ASP A 146 -9.95 -5.89 22.80
C ASP A 146 -8.55 -5.28 22.98
N ASN A 147 -7.51 -6.11 22.85
CA ASN A 147 -6.09 -5.70 22.94
C ASN A 147 -5.35 -5.87 21.59
N THR A 148 -6.07 -5.93 20.48
CA THR A 148 -5.49 -6.07 19.15
C THR A 148 -5.99 -4.98 18.23
N ILE A 149 -5.05 -4.31 17.53
CA ILE A 149 -5.33 -3.44 16.39
C ILE A 149 -5.30 -4.31 15.15
N PHE A 150 -6.42 -4.39 14.43
CA PHE A 150 -6.48 -5.02 13.12
C PHE A 150 -6.62 -3.92 12.06
N ILE A 151 -5.73 -3.93 11.08
CA ILE A 151 -5.75 -3.00 9.94
C ILE A 151 -5.85 -3.82 8.66
N TRP A 152 -6.82 -3.48 7.81
CA TRP A 152 -6.96 -4.03 6.47
C TRP A 152 -6.91 -2.88 5.46
N MET A 153 -6.01 -2.98 4.48
CA MET A 153 -5.76 -1.91 3.53
C MET A 153 -5.14 -2.42 2.24
N SER A 154 -5.13 -1.56 1.21
CA SER A 154 -4.29 -1.70 0.03
C SER A 154 -3.36 -0.49 -0.09
N GLU A 155 -2.26 -0.62 -0.84
CA GLU A 155 -1.22 0.41 -0.93
C GLU A 155 -1.38 1.31 -2.16
N ASN A 156 -2.03 0.83 -3.22
CA ASN A 156 -2.28 1.59 -4.46
C ASN A 156 -3.61 1.22 -5.11
N GLY A 157 -4.04 2.02 -6.08
CA GLY A 157 -5.20 1.74 -6.90
C GLY A 157 -4.98 0.59 -7.87
N PRO A 158 -6.04 0.14 -8.57
CA PRO A 158 -6.01 -1.05 -9.41
C PRO A 158 -5.15 -0.88 -10.65
N GLU A 159 -4.62 -1.98 -11.13
CA GLU A 159 -3.99 -2.07 -12.44
C GLU A 159 -5.03 -2.15 -13.58
N GLU A 160 -4.63 -1.68 -14.77
CA GLU A 160 -5.44 -1.73 -15.99
C GLU A 160 -4.83 -2.70 -17.00
N ILE A 161 -4.60 -3.94 -16.56
CA ILE A 161 -3.98 -5.00 -17.36
C ILE A 161 -4.97 -6.15 -17.54
N TYR A 162 -5.47 -6.33 -18.78
CA TYR A 162 -6.36 -7.44 -19.08
C TYR A 162 -5.63 -8.79 -19.01
N PRO A 163 -6.29 -9.83 -18.46
CA PRO A 163 -7.64 -9.88 -17.89
C PRO A 163 -7.71 -9.55 -16.39
N HIS A 164 -6.67 -8.99 -15.81
CA HIS A 164 -6.44 -8.84 -14.36
C HIS A 164 -6.82 -7.46 -13.81
N HIS A 165 -7.65 -6.70 -14.56
CA HIS A 165 -7.98 -5.34 -14.17
C HIS A 165 -9.04 -5.26 -13.07
N GLY A 166 -8.85 -4.33 -12.14
CA GLY A 166 -9.84 -3.93 -11.16
C GLY A 166 -10.53 -2.60 -11.48
N THR A 167 -11.19 -2.02 -10.50
CA THR A 167 -11.84 -0.70 -10.62
C THR A 167 -11.60 0.14 -9.39
N SER A 168 -11.40 1.44 -9.61
CA SER A 168 -11.26 2.46 -8.56
C SER A 168 -12.60 3.10 -8.14
N GLY A 169 -13.73 2.52 -8.54
CA GLY A 169 -15.06 3.04 -8.23
C GLY A 169 -15.31 4.39 -8.92
N PRO A 170 -15.68 5.45 -8.16
CA PRO A 170 -16.04 6.75 -8.75
C PRO A 170 -14.82 7.57 -9.20
N TRP A 171 -13.60 7.20 -8.79
CA TRP A 171 -12.38 7.96 -9.10
C TRP A 171 -11.79 7.55 -10.44
N ARG A 172 -11.18 8.50 -11.14
CA ARG A 172 -10.43 8.25 -12.36
C ARG A 172 -8.99 7.88 -12.06
N GLY A 173 -8.38 7.17 -12.98
CA GLY A 173 -6.97 6.78 -12.92
C GLY A 173 -6.77 5.40 -12.33
N THR A 174 -5.60 4.88 -12.62
CA THR A 174 -5.13 3.55 -12.25
C THR A 174 -3.71 3.65 -11.72
N TYR A 175 -3.19 2.56 -11.25
CA TYR A 175 -1.82 2.38 -10.82
C TYR A 175 -0.80 3.18 -11.68
N PHE A 176 0.20 3.79 -11.05
CA PHE A 176 1.21 4.67 -11.64
C PHE A 176 0.70 6.01 -12.22
N THR A 177 -0.45 6.49 -11.82
CA THR A 177 -0.87 7.85 -12.14
C THR A 177 -0.98 8.72 -10.90
N ALA A 178 -0.99 10.05 -11.06
CA ALA A 178 -1.24 10.96 -9.95
C ALA A 178 -2.74 11.19 -9.69
N LEU A 179 -3.62 10.46 -10.35
CA LEU A 179 -5.08 10.58 -10.23
C LEU A 179 -5.61 9.88 -8.96
N GLU A 180 -6.77 10.33 -8.47
CA GLU A 180 -7.37 9.80 -7.23
C GLU A 180 -7.61 8.29 -7.29
N GLY A 181 -7.92 7.72 -8.47
CA GLY A 181 -8.09 6.27 -8.64
C GLY A 181 -6.80 5.45 -8.42
N SER A 182 -5.63 6.08 -8.55
CA SER A 182 -4.34 5.49 -8.19
C SER A 182 -4.03 5.61 -6.70
N LEU A 183 -4.46 6.70 -6.06
CA LEU A 183 -4.02 7.11 -4.73
C LEU A 183 -5.00 6.72 -3.62
N ARG A 184 -6.31 6.71 -3.90
CA ARG A 184 -7.31 6.32 -2.91
C ARG A 184 -7.44 4.82 -2.82
N THR A 185 -7.13 4.29 -1.64
CA THR A 185 -7.20 2.87 -1.33
C THR A 185 -8.12 2.63 -0.16
N PRO A 186 -8.74 1.43 -0.05
CA PRO A 186 -9.50 1.09 1.13
C PRO A 186 -8.58 1.06 2.36
N PHE A 187 -9.09 1.58 3.47
CA PHE A 187 -8.46 1.53 4.78
C PHE A 187 -9.52 1.27 5.84
N LEU A 188 -9.41 0.15 6.53
CA LEU A 188 -10.27 -0.23 7.64
C LEU A 188 -9.42 -0.54 8.87
N ILE A 189 -9.86 -0.06 10.03
CA ILE A 189 -9.18 -0.32 11.29
C ILE A 189 -10.19 -0.73 12.36
N ARG A 190 -9.86 -1.80 13.12
CA ARG A 190 -10.62 -2.26 14.28
C ARG A 190 -9.72 -2.21 15.51
N TRP A 191 -10.13 -1.46 16.52
CA TRP A 191 -9.52 -1.44 17.85
C TRP A 191 -10.62 -1.21 18.90
N PRO A 192 -11.28 -2.27 19.39
CA PRO A 192 -12.39 -2.15 20.31
C PRO A 192 -12.04 -1.37 21.58
N GLY A 193 -12.97 -0.54 22.06
CA GLY A 193 -12.75 0.31 23.22
C GLY A 193 -11.85 1.52 23.02
N LYS A 194 -11.20 1.65 21.85
CA LYS A 194 -10.35 2.80 21.50
C LYS A 194 -10.86 3.55 20.27
N ILE A 195 -11.30 2.84 19.25
CA ILE A 195 -11.88 3.40 18.03
C ILE A 195 -13.38 3.13 18.03
N LYS A 196 -14.18 4.17 17.80
CA LYS A 196 -15.64 4.06 17.75
C LYS A 196 -16.08 3.19 16.57
N ALA A 197 -16.85 2.13 16.86
CA ALA A 197 -17.38 1.26 15.82
C ALA A 197 -18.27 2.04 14.84
N GLY A 198 -18.14 1.75 13.53
CA GLY A 198 -18.94 2.36 12.47
C GLY A 198 -18.54 3.81 12.16
N SER A 199 -17.47 4.36 12.75
CA SER A 199 -16.98 5.69 12.37
C SER A 199 -16.47 5.69 10.93
N ARG A 200 -16.67 6.83 10.24
CA ARG A 200 -16.18 7.06 8.87
C ARG A 200 -15.64 8.48 8.79
N HIS A 201 -14.50 8.63 8.13
CA HIS A 201 -13.83 9.91 7.94
C HIS A 201 -13.41 10.08 6.49
N ASN A 202 -13.36 11.34 6.04
CA ASN A 202 -12.85 11.72 4.72
C ASN A 202 -11.51 12.49 4.84
N GLU A 203 -10.94 12.53 6.04
CA GLU A 203 -9.64 13.13 6.28
C GLU A 203 -8.54 12.34 5.57
N ILE A 204 -7.43 13.02 5.28
CA ILE A 204 -6.28 12.40 4.62
C ILE A 204 -5.47 11.62 5.65
N MET A 205 -5.23 10.35 5.36
CA MET A 205 -4.25 9.53 6.05
C MET A 205 -3.36 8.88 4.98
N HIS A 206 -2.05 8.92 5.16
CA HIS A 206 -1.09 8.37 4.23
C HIS A 206 -0.49 7.07 4.80
N ILE A 207 -0.08 6.15 3.93
CA ILE A 207 0.48 4.86 4.39
C ILE A 207 1.72 5.05 5.28
N THR A 208 2.53 6.09 5.01
CA THR A 208 3.70 6.43 5.83
C THR A 208 3.34 6.81 7.27
N ASP A 209 2.10 7.25 7.52
CA ASP A 209 1.62 7.64 8.85
C ASP A 209 1.48 6.43 9.80
N LEU A 210 1.34 5.22 9.24
CA LEU A 210 1.21 4.01 10.04
C LEU A 210 2.43 3.74 10.91
N TYR A 211 3.63 3.99 10.40
CA TYR A 211 4.86 3.73 11.15
C TYR A 211 4.94 4.54 12.45
N PRO A 212 4.93 5.89 12.44
CA PRO A 212 4.99 6.65 13.68
C PRO A 212 3.76 6.42 14.56
N THR A 213 2.57 6.26 13.97
CA THR A 213 1.34 5.99 14.72
C THR A 213 1.42 4.69 15.52
N LEU A 214 1.78 3.59 14.87
CA LEU A 214 1.88 2.29 15.54
C LEU A 214 3.06 2.23 16.51
N ALA A 215 4.18 2.86 16.19
CA ALA A 215 5.33 2.96 17.09
C ALA A 215 4.92 3.69 18.40
N THR A 216 4.25 4.84 18.30
CA THR A 216 3.76 5.60 19.46
C THR A 216 2.76 4.77 20.28
N ILE A 217 1.79 4.13 19.62
CA ILE A 217 0.79 3.28 20.31
C ILE A 217 1.47 2.11 21.04
N ALA A 218 2.49 1.52 20.46
CA ALA A 218 3.26 0.43 21.07
C ALA A 218 4.24 0.91 22.17
N GLY A 219 4.34 2.22 22.42
CA GLY A 219 5.27 2.79 23.40
C GLY A 219 6.72 2.83 22.95
N ALA A 220 6.95 2.69 21.64
CA ALA A 220 8.28 2.83 21.05
C ALA A 220 8.59 4.30 20.72
N THR A 221 9.88 4.63 20.66
CA THR A 221 10.35 5.93 20.21
C THR A 221 10.55 5.91 18.71
N VAL A 222 9.95 6.86 18.00
CA VAL A 222 10.23 7.07 16.57
C VAL A 222 11.64 7.64 16.46
N PRO A 223 12.52 7.05 15.62
CA PRO A 223 13.87 7.58 15.42
C PRO A 223 13.88 9.02 14.91
N ASP A 224 14.86 9.81 15.36
CA ASP A 224 15.11 11.19 14.92
C ASP A 224 16.44 11.35 14.17
N ASP A 225 17.09 10.22 13.83
CA ASP A 225 18.35 10.16 13.09
C ASP A 225 18.18 10.38 11.57
N ARG A 226 16.95 10.50 11.12
CA ARG A 226 16.57 10.73 9.73
C ARG A 226 15.18 11.36 9.63
N THR A 227 14.86 11.98 8.51
CA THR A 227 13.51 12.48 8.23
C THR A 227 12.52 11.31 8.11
N ILE A 228 11.43 11.38 8.86
CA ILE A 228 10.29 10.46 8.76
C ILE A 228 9.12 11.25 8.19
N ASP A 229 8.65 10.87 7.00
CA ASP A 229 7.55 11.54 6.31
C ASP A 229 6.18 11.29 6.93
N GLY A 230 6.06 10.25 7.76
CA GLY A 230 4.84 9.88 8.45
C GLY A 230 4.52 10.81 9.60
N LEU A 231 3.23 11.05 9.83
CA LEU A 231 2.69 11.79 10.96
C LEU A 231 1.93 10.86 11.90
N ASP A 232 2.05 11.05 13.21
CA ASP A 232 1.27 10.27 14.18
C ASP A 232 -0.21 10.64 14.09
N GLN A 233 -1.05 9.67 13.80
CA GLN A 233 -2.50 9.78 13.65
C GLN A 233 -3.27 9.20 14.84
N GLY A 234 -2.59 8.87 15.94
CA GLY A 234 -3.19 8.20 17.10
C GLY A 234 -4.36 8.96 17.71
N ASP A 235 -4.25 10.27 17.85
CA ASP A 235 -5.32 11.10 18.39
C ASP A 235 -6.51 11.24 17.43
N PHE A 236 -6.26 11.31 16.13
CA PHE A 236 -7.30 11.27 15.11
C PHE A 236 -8.03 9.92 15.10
N LEU A 237 -7.32 8.81 15.03
CA LEU A 237 -7.90 7.47 14.99
C LEU A 237 -8.73 7.14 16.24
N THR A 238 -8.32 7.63 17.40
CA THR A 238 -9.05 7.42 18.68
C THR A 238 -10.15 8.45 18.93
N GLY A 239 -10.35 9.42 18.03
CA GLY A 239 -11.40 10.43 18.13
C GLY A 239 -11.13 11.52 19.16
N LYS A 240 -9.89 11.68 19.64
CA LYS A 240 -9.48 12.83 20.46
C LYS A 240 -9.36 14.09 19.60
N ASN A 241 -8.96 13.94 18.34
CA ASN A 241 -9.00 14.98 17.32
C ASN A 241 -9.99 14.59 16.24
N GLU A 242 -10.78 15.55 15.74
CA GLU A 242 -11.70 15.36 14.61
C GLU A 242 -10.96 15.44 13.26
N GLN A 243 -9.81 16.09 13.22
CA GLN A 243 -9.00 16.31 12.03
C GLN A 243 -7.74 15.45 12.05
N SER A 244 -7.37 14.97 10.87
CA SER A 244 -6.08 14.32 10.64
C SER A 244 -4.93 15.28 10.93
N ALA A 245 -3.80 14.75 11.39
CA ALA A 245 -2.54 15.51 11.46
C ALA A 245 -1.99 15.86 10.08
N ARG A 246 -2.50 15.24 9.02
CA ARG A 246 -2.06 15.44 7.64
C ARG A 246 -3.07 16.22 6.82
N GLU A 247 -2.67 17.40 6.33
CA GLU A 247 -3.50 18.20 5.43
C GLU A 247 -3.26 17.90 3.94
N GLY A 248 -2.13 17.30 3.58
CA GLY A 248 -1.78 17.04 2.19
C GLY A 248 -0.47 16.29 2.01
N PHE A 249 -0.11 16.04 0.77
CA PHE A 249 1.13 15.35 0.40
C PHE A 249 1.49 15.57 -1.06
N PRO A 250 2.81 15.54 -1.39
CA PRO A 250 3.30 15.52 -2.77
C PRO A 250 3.05 14.14 -3.40
N VAL A 251 2.76 14.13 -4.70
CA VAL A 251 2.54 12.91 -5.48
C VAL A 251 3.65 12.75 -6.50
N TYR A 252 4.28 11.58 -6.46
CA TYR A 252 5.37 11.21 -7.35
C TYR A 252 5.04 9.96 -8.17
N ASN A 253 5.62 9.88 -9.36
CA ASN A 253 5.77 8.63 -10.10
C ASN A 253 7.28 8.43 -10.34
N GLY A 254 7.88 7.44 -9.67
CA GLY A 254 9.32 7.33 -9.56
C GLY A 254 9.90 8.57 -8.87
N ASP A 255 10.85 9.23 -9.52
CA ASP A 255 11.49 10.50 -9.10
C ASP A 255 10.77 11.74 -9.63
N THR A 256 9.72 11.55 -10.43
CA THR A 256 9.00 12.65 -11.08
C THR A 256 7.87 13.17 -10.20
N PHE A 257 8.03 14.38 -9.69
CA PHE A 257 6.94 15.11 -9.02
C PHE A 257 5.85 15.43 -10.03
N GLN A 258 4.62 14.96 -9.76
CA GLN A 258 3.47 15.13 -10.66
C GLN A 258 2.41 16.05 -10.09
N ALA A 259 2.06 15.92 -8.83
CA ALA A 259 0.94 16.67 -8.24
C ALA A 259 1.17 16.96 -6.75
N TYR A 260 0.36 17.85 -6.21
CA TYR A 260 0.22 18.06 -4.78
C TYR A 260 -1.25 17.99 -4.38
N LYS A 261 -1.60 17.14 -3.44
CA LYS A 261 -2.93 17.06 -2.82
C LYS A 261 -2.92 17.86 -1.52
N TRP A 262 -3.90 18.74 -1.35
CA TRP A 262 -4.10 19.53 -0.14
C TRP A 262 -5.59 19.58 0.19
N ARG A 263 -5.99 18.94 1.29
CA ARG A 263 -7.40 18.82 1.68
C ARG A 263 -8.23 18.23 0.52
N ASN A 264 -9.25 18.96 0.07
CA ASN A 264 -10.06 18.58 -1.10
C ASN A 264 -9.56 19.15 -2.44
N TRP A 265 -8.37 19.77 -2.45
CA TRP A 265 -7.78 20.34 -3.65
C TRP A 265 -6.63 19.49 -4.16
N LYS A 266 -6.46 19.51 -5.47
CA LYS A 266 -5.33 18.86 -6.11
C LYS A 266 -4.83 19.69 -7.27
N LEU A 267 -3.50 19.91 -7.29
CA LEU A 267 -2.81 20.57 -8.37
C LEU A 267 -1.93 19.57 -9.09
N HIS A 268 -2.14 19.45 -10.40
CA HIS A 268 -1.25 18.66 -11.27
C HIS A 268 -0.29 19.57 -12.00
N PHE A 269 0.99 19.37 -11.78
CA PHE A 269 2.11 20.01 -12.48
C PHE A 269 2.53 19.21 -13.70
N LYS A 270 2.27 17.91 -13.67
CA LYS A 270 2.41 16.96 -14.76
C LYS A 270 1.20 16.04 -14.77
N THR A 271 0.80 15.60 -15.94
CA THR A 271 -0.37 14.70 -16.11
C THR A 271 0.03 13.43 -16.81
N GLN A 272 -0.56 12.33 -16.41
CA GLN A 272 -0.39 11.01 -17.01
C GLN A 272 -1.71 10.27 -16.89
N GLU A 273 -2.33 9.94 -18.00
CA GLU A 273 -3.68 9.34 -18.03
C GLU A 273 -3.69 7.86 -17.63
N THR A 274 -2.67 7.12 -18.07
CA THR A 274 -2.50 5.70 -17.75
C THR A 274 -1.04 5.41 -17.43
N MET A 275 -0.76 4.26 -16.84
CA MET A 275 0.60 3.79 -16.56
C MET A 275 1.54 3.87 -17.78
N ARG A 276 1.02 3.71 -18.99
CA ARG A 276 1.78 3.64 -20.24
C ARG A 276 1.72 4.93 -21.08
N SER A 277 0.96 5.92 -20.63
CA SER A 277 0.87 7.21 -21.32
C SER A 277 2.13 8.03 -21.11
N VAL A 278 2.40 8.91 -22.05
CA VAL A 278 3.45 9.93 -21.91
C VAL A 278 3.09 10.86 -20.75
N ILE A 279 4.09 11.26 -19.98
CA ILE A 279 3.94 12.31 -18.97
C ILE A 279 3.97 13.66 -19.69
N GLU A 280 2.87 14.39 -19.60
CA GLU A 280 2.72 15.73 -20.19
C GLU A 280 2.94 16.81 -19.13
N GLN A 281 3.55 17.90 -19.52
CA GLN A 281 3.70 19.09 -18.69
C GLN A 281 2.82 20.22 -19.23
N PRO A 282 1.68 20.54 -18.57
CA PRO A 282 0.84 21.67 -18.95
C PRO A 282 1.58 23.00 -18.73
N GLY A 283 1.20 24.03 -19.47
CA GLY A 283 1.79 25.37 -19.34
C GLY A 283 1.53 26.04 -18.00
N MET A 284 0.41 25.67 -17.34
CA MET A 284 0.06 26.02 -15.96
C MET A 284 -0.41 24.78 -15.24
N PRO A 285 -0.27 24.70 -13.89
CA PRO A 285 -0.80 23.59 -13.13
C PRO A 285 -2.32 23.49 -13.30
N ARG A 286 -2.85 22.28 -13.49
CA ARG A 286 -4.28 22.00 -13.48
C ARG A 286 -4.79 21.94 -12.06
N VAL A 287 -5.95 22.52 -11.78
CA VAL A 287 -6.52 22.62 -10.44
C VAL A 287 -7.87 21.93 -10.39
N TYR A 288 -8.06 21.03 -9.43
CA TYR A 288 -9.28 20.26 -9.24
C TYR A 288 -9.81 20.39 -7.82
N ASN A 289 -11.15 20.51 -7.70
CA ASN A 289 -11.86 20.38 -6.43
C ASN A 289 -12.44 18.96 -6.31
N LEU A 290 -11.83 18.11 -5.53
CA LEU A 290 -12.18 16.69 -5.43
C LEU A 290 -13.55 16.43 -4.75
N LEU A 291 -14.16 17.43 -4.10
CA LEU A 291 -15.53 17.31 -3.56
C LEU A 291 -16.59 17.41 -4.68
N THR A 292 -16.38 18.28 -5.64
CA THR A 292 -17.32 18.53 -6.74
C THR A 292 -16.94 17.77 -8.01
N ASP A 293 -15.64 17.45 -8.17
CA ASP A 293 -15.08 16.73 -9.31
C ASP A 293 -14.13 15.59 -8.84
N PRO A 294 -14.67 14.52 -8.27
CA PRO A 294 -13.86 13.38 -7.79
C PRO A 294 -13.15 12.63 -8.91
N LYS A 295 -13.51 12.89 -10.18
CA LYS A 295 -12.88 12.27 -11.36
C LYS A 295 -11.79 13.14 -11.99
N GLU A 296 -11.57 14.34 -11.49
CA GLU A 296 -10.55 15.25 -12.02
C GLU A 296 -10.71 15.50 -13.54
N LEU A 297 -11.96 15.81 -13.96
CA LEU A 297 -12.32 16.02 -15.36
C LEU A 297 -12.38 17.50 -15.74
N TYR A 298 -12.62 18.38 -14.77
CA TYR A 298 -12.87 19.80 -15.00
C TYR A 298 -11.79 20.65 -14.33
N ASP A 299 -10.72 20.93 -15.10
CA ASP A 299 -9.68 21.85 -14.67
C ASP A 299 -10.25 23.25 -14.45
N LEU A 300 -10.20 23.75 -13.23
CA LEU A 300 -10.74 25.06 -12.85
C LEU A 300 -9.99 26.23 -13.51
N VAL A 301 -8.75 26.06 -13.93
CA VAL A 301 -7.96 27.09 -14.62
C VAL A 301 -8.43 27.24 -16.08
N GLU A 302 -8.68 26.13 -16.76
CA GLU A 302 -9.01 26.11 -18.17
C GLU A 302 -10.54 26.20 -18.42
N HIS A 303 -11.34 25.52 -17.58
CA HIS A 303 -12.77 25.34 -17.81
C HIS A 303 -13.66 25.87 -16.69
N GLY A 304 -13.07 26.39 -15.63
CA GLY A 304 -13.79 26.68 -14.39
C GLY A 304 -14.72 27.90 -14.43
N GLY A 305 -14.63 28.79 -15.43
CA GLY A 305 -15.42 30.01 -15.48
C GLY A 305 -15.40 30.75 -14.15
N ARG A 306 -16.56 31.09 -13.61
CA ARG A 306 -16.70 31.79 -12.32
C ARG A 306 -16.15 30.94 -11.15
N ASP A 307 -16.36 29.63 -11.16
CA ASP A 307 -15.84 28.74 -10.10
C ASP A 307 -14.30 28.74 -10.09
N GLY A 308 -13.67 28.85 -11.26
CA GLY A 308 -12.23 29.00 -11.39
C GLY A 308 -11.75 30.33 -10.80
N GLU A 309 -12.42 31.43 -11.12
CA GLU A 309 -12.12 32.77 -10.59
C GLU A 309 -12.27 32.82 -9.08
N ASP A 310 -13.38 32.33 -8.52
CA ASP A 310 -13.66 32.30 -7.09
C ASP A 310 -12.67 31.43 -6.30
N ASN A 311 -12.03 30.41 -6.93
CA ASN A 311 -11.10 29.49 -6.31
C ASN A 311 -9.62 29.70 -6.72
N PHE A 312 -9.29 30.76 -7.43
CA PHE A 312 -7.92 31.03 -7.86
C PHE A 312 -6.91 31.18 -6.70
N TRP A 313 -7.40 31.52 -5.52
CA TRP A 313 -6.62 31.59 -4.27
C TRP A 313 -5.99 30.26 -3.84
N VAL A 314 -6.50 29.12 -4.35
CA VAL A 314 -5.96 27.78 -4.04
C VAL A 314 -4.55 27.62 -4.59
N MET A 315 -4.29 28.16 -5.77
CA MET A 315 -2.98 28.00 -6.42
C MET A 315 -1.84 28.57 -5.56
N PRO A 316 -1.82 29.84 -5.13
CA PRO A 316 -0.74 30.34 -4.28
C PRO A 316 -0.68 29.62 -2.92
N ALA A 317 -1.79 29.14 -2.36
CA ALA A 317 -1.80 28.40 -1.12
C ALA A 317 -1.04 27.06 -1.26
N VAL A 318 -1.36 26.30 -2.31
CA VAL A 318 -0.67 25.01 -2.57
C VAL A 318 0.77 25.21 -3.02
N MET A 319 1.04 26.26 -3.83
CA MET A 319 2.42 26.59 -4.23
C MET A 319 3.35 26.85 -3.04
N LYS A 320 2.83 27.43 -1.96
CA LYS A 320 3.60 27.59 -0.72
C LYS A 320 4.04 26.23 -0.17
N LEU A 321 3.11 25.27 -0.09
CA LEU A 321 3.40 23.90 0.38
C LEU A 321 4.39 23.17 -0.54
N VAL A 322 4.24 23.33 -1.85
CA VAL A 322 5.18 22.79 -2.84
C VAL A 322 6.58 23.36 -2.64
N MET A 323 6.71 24.67 -2.38
CA MET A 323 8.00 25.30 -2.12
C MET A 323 8.60 24.84 -0.79
N GLU A 324 7.79 24.61 0.22
CA GLU A 324 8.24 24.01 1.50
C GLU A 324 8.76 22.59 1.28
N HIS A 325 8.05 21.80 0.48
CA HIS A 325 8.50 20.47 0.09
C HIS A 325 9.85 20.50 -0.66
N TYR A 326 10.02 21.38 -1.67
CA TYR A 326 11.32 21.50 -2.35
C TYR A 326 12.44 21.95 -1.42
N ARG A 327 12.15 22.77 -0.41
CA ARG A 327 13.16 23.14 0.59
C ARG A 327 13.55 21.95 1.45
N SER A 328 12.62 21.07 1.82
CA SER A 328 12.96 19.85 2.57
C SER A 328 13.85 18.91 1.78
N LEU A 329 13.59 18.75 0.47
CA LEU A 329 14.47 17.99 -0.43
C LEU A 329 15.87 18.60 -0.59
N ALA A 330 16.00 19.91 -0.46
CA ALA A 330 17.32 20.56 -0.49
C ALA A 330 18.13 20.32 0.80
N VAL A 331 17.46 20.10 1.93
CA VAL A 331 18.09 19.76 3.22
C VAL A 331 18.46 18.28 3.25
N GLU A 332 17.59 17.42 2.78
CA GLU A 332 17.79 15.97 2.70
C GLU A 332 17.46 15.49 1.29
N PRO A 333 18.44 15.51 0.39
CA PRO A 333 18.24 15.16 -1.01
C PRO A 333 17.95 13.66 -1.18
N PRO A 334 17.17 13.27 -2.20
CA PRO A 334 16.94 11.87 -2.52
C PRO A 334 18.26 11.18 -2.88
N ILE A 335 18.35 9.90 -2.56
CA ILE A 335 19.50 9.07 -2.93
C ILE A 335 19.55 8.97 -4.46
N PRO A 336 20.67 9.34 -5.11
CA PRO A 336 20.79 9.28 -6.56
C PRO A 336 20.60 7.84 -7.09
N LEU A 337 19.96 7.72 -8.25
CA LEU A 337 19.85 6.44 -8.96
C LEU A 337 21.26 5.86 -9.22
N GLY A 338 21.39 4.54 -9.04
CA GLY A 338 22.66 3.83 -9.20
C GLY A 338 23.61 3.93 -8.02
N THR A 339 23.22 4.57 -6.91
CA THR A 339 24.00 4.51 -5.66
C THR A 339 24.17 3.03 -5.26
N PRO A 340 25.42 2.58 -4.96
CA PRO A 340 25.64 1.19 -4.56
C PRO A 340 24.82 0.81 -3.34
N ASP A 341 24.20 -0.37 -3.36
CA ASP A 341 23.50 -0.91 -2.22
C ASP A 341 24.51 -1.26 -1.13
N PRO A 342 24.42 -0.67 0.09
CA PRO A 342 25.36 -0.95 1.19
C PRO A 342 25.28 -2.38 1.70
N TYR A 343 24.18 -3.12 1.36
CA TYR A 343 24.00 -4.52 1.74
C TYR A 343 24.44 -5.52 0.67
N LYS A 344 24.93 -5.05 -0.48
CA LYS A 344 25.58 -5.96 -1.44
C LYS A 344 26.96 -6.32 -0.95
N PRO A 345 27.31 -7.62 -0.91
CA PRO A 345 28.66 -8.07 -0.58
C PRO A 345 29.70 -7.60 -1.61
#